data_f40c37b71c76f82d172f37de0a83f678
#
_entry.id   f40c37b71c76f82d172f37de0a83f678
#
_cell.length_a   1.000
_cell.length_b   1.000
_cell.length_c   1.000
_cell.angle_alpha   90.00
_cell.angle_beta   90.00
_cell.angle_gamma   90.00
#
_symmetry.space_group_name_H-M   'P 1'
#
loop_
_entity.id
_entity.type
_entity.pdbx_description
1 polymer ?
#
loop_
_entity_poly.entity_id
_entity_poly.type
_entity_poly.pdbx_seq_one_letter_code
_entity_poly.pdbx_strand_id
1 'polypeptide(L)'
;VHPSDIVNISDMSLGGFTKSGTKAASKLVDNARRMRVLGSVVLELSYVASGRYDAFLDLRGSRIIDIAASKLIVEEAGGIITNKYGEKLDNKLSIYERTIVVAANNNILHKQIIDILNDNESDVIGEVGVVSRVDEYHAILFSVKIIDYLLNNGIDVVIERTLARKLEKLKKDPNLKNIINTTIKEHPELKDQLKNLNFNIEFKLLSQSIQDFKSDMAIILGGDGTLLRTQTKMTEEIPIFGINMGTVGFLTEIEVNETFDSLKKILKGEYYLEKRTKLVVSHENHHYSALNEVVVMTDEPSKMLHFQVQVDGEIIEEFRADGLIISTPSGSTAYSMSAGGPIVDPNVGGFIIIPICPYKLGVRPFIVSDESEIIVKLLKKGKTAVFVMDGQINEEAEYQEEIRFKKSDQHVYFIRNSNKCFYKKVKDKLNEGGINN
;
A
#
# COMPACT_ATOMS: atom_id res chain seq x y z
N VAL A 1 -41.03 13.70 4.35
CA VAL A 1 -39.63 13.94 4.73
C VAL A 1 -39.20 15.20 4.00
N HIS A 2 -38.81 16.25 4.71
CA HIS A 2 -38.35 17.49 4.08
C HIS A 2 -36.82 17.55 4.24
N PRO A 3 -36.08 17.90 3.16
CA PRO A 3 -34.66 18.20 3.25
C PRO A 3 -34.42 19.40 4.20
N SER A 4 -33.24 19.51 4.76
CA SER A 4 -32.88 20.67 5.58
C SER A 4 -32.68 21.90 4.70
N ASP A 5 -32.94 23.09 5.24
CA ASP A 5 -32.77 24.37 4.55
C ASP A 5 -31.34 24.93 4.66
N ILE A 6 -30.39 24.11 5.16
CA ILE A 6 -29.00 24.51 5.35
C ILE A 6 -28.30 24.61 3.98
N VAL A 7 -27.75 25.80 3.70
CA VAL A 7 -27.05 26.10 2.45
C VAL A 7 -25.57 26.49 2.63
N ASN A 8 -25.10 26.63 3.89
CA ASN A 8 -23.70 26.95 4.17
C ASN A 8 -22.99 25.78 4.87
N ILE A 9 -21.76 25.54 4.51
CA ILE A 9 -20.92 24.48 5.09
C ILE A 9 -20.72 24.70 6.61
N SER A 10 -20.56 25.96 7.04
CA SER A 10 -20.42 26.31 8.46
C SER A 10 -21.59 25.91 9.35
N ASP A 11 -22.77 25.71 8.77
CA ASP A 11 -23.99 25.31 9.46
C ASP A 11 -24.28 23.83 9.33
N MET A 12 -23.54 23.14 8.45
CA MET A 12 -23.75 21.77 8.01
C MET A 12 -23.49 20.73 9.13
N SER A 13 -24.40 19.76 9.25
CA SER A 13 -24.17 18.50 9.94
C SER A 13 -23.73 17.44 8.95
N LEU A 14 -22.46 17.06 8.99
CA LEU A 14 -21.83 16.11 8.11
C LEU A 14 -21.82 14.72 8.72
N GLY A 15 -22.35 13.72 7.99
CA GLY A 15 -22.13 12.30 8.25
C GLY A 15 -21.01 11.76 7.37
N GLY A 16 -20.40 10.66 7.76
CA GLY A 16 -19.52 9.95 6.84
C GLY A 16 -18.19 9.50 7.37
N PHE A 17 -17.41 8.95 6.46
CA PHE A 17 -16.12 8.35 6.73
C PHE A 17 -15.04 9.12 5.99
N THR A 18 -14.09 9.71 6.71
CA THR A 18 -12.90 10.30 6.13
C THR A 18 -11.71 9.38 6.36
N LYS A 19 -10.84 9.21 5.36
CA LYS A 19 -9.48 8.77 5.65
C LYS A 19 -8.76 9.94 6.32
N SER A 20 -8.14 9.68 7.46
CA SER A 20 -7.17 10.62 8.03
C SER A 20 -6.11 10.88 6.95
N GLY A 21 -5.91 12.14 6.55
CA GLY A 21 -4.80 12.52 5.68
C GLY A 21 -5.14 13.23 4.38
N THR A 22 -6.39 13.39 3.98
CA THR A 22 -6.71 14.30 2.87
C THR A 22 -6.99 15.70 3.42
N LYS A 23 -6.19 16.70 2.98
CA LYS A 23 -6.39 18.12 3.36
C LYS A 23 -7.81 18.61 3.02
N ALA A 24 -8.42 18.08 1.94
CA ALA A 24 -9.79 18.36 1.57
C ALA A 24 -10.81 17.88 2.59
N ALA A 25 -10.63 16.67 3.13
CA ALA A 25 -11.47 16.16 4.21
C ALA A 25 -11.29 17.01 5.47
N SER A 26 -10.06 17.40 5.81
CA SER A 26 -9.80 18.30 6.95
C SER A 26 -10.53 19.63 6.76
N LYS A 27 -10.44 20.27 5.59
CA LYS A 27 -11.15 21.51 5.29
C LYS A 27 -12.68 21.40 5.50
N LEU A 28 -13.28 20.28 5.06
CA LEU A 28 -14.71 20.05 5.25
C LEU A 28 -15.05 19.80 6.72
N VAL A 29 -14.26 19.01 7.42
CA VAL A 29 -14.44 18.69 8.85
C VAL A 29 -14.27 19.93 9.70
N ASP A 30 -13.23 20.73 9.43
CA ASP A 30 -12.92 21.96 10.18
C ASP A 30 -13.97 23.05 9.98
N ASN A 31 -14.62 23.09 8.82
CA ASN A 31 -15.66 24.08 8.51
C ASN A 31 -17.08 23.57 8.81
N ALA A 32 -17.30 22.27 8.98
CA ALA A 32 -18.61 21.73 9.32
C ALA A 32 -18.97 22.01 10.79
N ARG A 33 -20.20 22.43 11.03
CA ARG A 33 -20.69 22.66 12.40
C ARG A 33 -20.62 21.43 13.30
N ARG A 34 -20.86 20.27 12.72
CA ARG A 34 -20.80 18.96 13.41
C ARG A 34 -20.45 17.86 12.44
N MET A 35 -19.60 16.95 12.88
CA MET A 35 -19.35 15.68 12.21
C MET A 35 -19.82 14.50 13.07
N ARG A 36 -20.40 13.49 12.43
CA ARG A 36 -20.83 12.25 13.10
C ARG A 36 -20.50 11.05 12.22
N VAL A 37 -20.07 9.97 12.85
CA VAL A 37 -19.77 8.70 12.19
C VAL A 37 -20.56 7.61 12.89
N LEU A 38 -21.54 7.04 12.19
CA LEU A 38 -22.39 5.97 12.74
C LEU A 38 -21.92 4.58 12.34
N GLY A 39 -21.03 4.51 11.35
CA GLY A 39 -20.48 3.24 10.86
C GLY A 39 -21.35 2.49 9.85
N SER A 40 -22.47 3.07 9.44
CA SER A 40 -23.38 2.48 8.45
C SER A 40 -23.72 3.47 7.34
N VAL A 41 -23.17 3.23 6.14
CA VAL A 41 -23.41 4.05 4.95
C VAL A 41 -24.90 4.17 4.64
N VAL A 42 -25.63 3.06 4.68
CA VAL A 42 -27.09 3.02 4.42
C VAL A 42 -27.85 3.91 5.38
N LEU A 43 -27.54 3.82 6.68
CA LEU A 43 -28.20 4.61 7.71
C LEU A 43 -27.87 6.10 7.56
N GLU A 44 -26.62 6.43 7.32
CA GLU A 44 -26.18 7.82 7.20
C GLU A 44 -26.75 8.50 5.95
N LEU A 45 -26.79 7.81 4.80
CA LEU A 45 -27.49 8.28 3.59
C LEU A 45 -29.00 8.45 3.81
N SER A 46 -29.63 7.54 4.56
CA SER A 46 -31.04 7.68 4.93
C SER A 46 -31.26 8.91 5.85
N TYR A 47 -30.27 9.29 6.66
CA TYR A 47 -30.33 10.53 7.45
C TYR A 47 -30.18 11.78 6.59
N VAL A 48 -29.41 11.74 5.50
CA VAL A 48 -29.39 12.83 4.51
C VAL A 48 -30.77 12.95 3.85
N ALA A 49 -31.33 11.86 3.37
CA ALA A 49 -32.65 11.85 2.78
C ALA A 49 -33.75 12.37 3.71
N SER A 50 -33.63 12.12 5.03
CA SER A 50 -34.59 12.56 6.03
C SER A 50 -34.32 13.97 6.61
N GLY A 51 -33.28 14.67 6.12
CA GLY A 51 -32.88 15.99 6.61
C GLY A 51 -32.30 16.01 8.02
N ARG A 52 -31.93 14.85 8.57
CA ARG A 52 -31.22 14.75 9.87
C ARG A 52 -29.75 15.05 9.75
N TYR A 53 -29.16 14.74 8.61
CA TYR A 53 -27.86 15.18 8.14
C TYR A 53 -28.04 16.06 6.92
N ASP A 54 -27.21 17.05 6.80
CA ASP A 54 -27.23 17.96 5.64
C ASP A 54 -26.43 17.39 4.49
N ALA A 55 -25.38 16.62 4.80
CA ALA A 55 -24.54 15.93 3.83
C ALA A 55 -23.94 14.64 4.39
N PHE A 56 -23.45 13.81 3.47
CA PHE A 56 -22.69 12.58 3.75
C PHE A 56 -21.49 12.50 2.81
N LEU A 57 -20.35 12.08 3.35
CA LEU A 57 -19.10 11.94 2.63
C LEU A 57 -18.42 10.61 2.98
N ASP A 58 -18.19 9.73 2.01
CA ASP A 58 -17.34 8.56 2.17
C ASP A 58 -16.17 8.58 1.19
N LEU A 59 -15.01 9.04 1.65
CA LEU A 59 -13.77 9.07 0.87
C LEU A 59 -13.00 7.73 0.88
N ARG A 60 -13.42 6.75 1.67
CA ARG A 60 -12.80 5.41 1.67
C ARG A 60 -13.32 4.54 0.52
N GLY A 61 -14.47 4.91 -0.01
CA GLY A 61 -15.21 4.19 -1.02
C GLY A 61 -16.14 3.13 -0.45
N SER A 62 -17.44 3.31 -0.67
CA SER A 62 -18.49 2.36 -0.37
C SER A 62 -18.65 1.32 -1.48
N ARG A 63 -19.03 0.09 -1.13
CA ARG A 63 -19.39 -0.91 -2.14
C ARG A 63 -20.69 -0.48 -2.84
N ILE A 64 -20.75 -0.68 -4.15
CA ILE A 64 -21.90 -0.27 -4.96
C ILE A 64 -23.21 -0.90 -4.43
N ILE A 65 -23.15 -2.16 -4.00
CA ILE A 65 -24.31 -2.87 -3.45
C ILE A 65 -24.83 -2.22 -2.15
N ASP A 66 -23.94 -1.66 -1.32
CA ASP A 66 -24.35 -1.05 -0.05
C ASP A 66 -25.03 0.31 -0.25
N ILE A 67 -24.77 0.99 -1.37
CA ILE A 67 -25.32 2.33 -1.64
C ILE A 67 -26.49 2.33 -2.62
N ALA A 68 -26.74 1.24 -3.34
CA ALA A 68 -27.72 1.21 -4.42
C ALA A 68 -29.13 1.61 -3.96
N ALA A 69 -29.62 1.05 -2.86
CA ALA A 69 -30.93 1.40 -2.30
C ALA A 69 -30.95 2.81 -1.72
N SER A 70 -29.87 3.19 -1.01
CA SER A 70 -29.76 4.50 -0.37
C SER A 70 -29.62 5.63 -1.38
N LYS A 71 -29.00 5.38 -2.54
CA LYS A 71 -28.97 6.31 -3.67
C LYS A 71 -30.38 6.70 -4.10
N LEU A 72 -31.22 5.70 -4.38
CA LEU A 72 -32.60 5.94 -4.76
C LEU A 72 -33.38 6.72 -3.68
N ILE A 73 -33.19 6.37 -2.41
CA ILE A 73 -33.84 7.06 -1.28
C ILE A 73 -33.44 8.52 -1.21
N VAL A 74 -32.15 8.86 -1.42
CA VAL A 74 -31.65 10.24 -1.42
C VAL A 74 -32.22 11.00 -2.62
N GLU A 75 -32.21 10.42 -3.81
CA GLU A 75 -32.71 11.03 -5.05
C GLU A 75 -34.24 11.29 -4.96
N GLU A 76 -35.04 10.33 -4.51
CA GLU A 76 -36.49 10.47 -4.33
C GLU A 76 -36.87 11.47 -3.22
N ALA A 77 -35.99 11.69 -2.24
CA ALA A 77 -36.16 12.73 -1.23
C ALA A 77 -35.78 14.13 -1.72
N GLY A 78 -35.32 14.27 -2.97
CA GLY A 78 -34.86 15.54 -3.56
C GLY A 78 -33.42 15.90 -3.24
N GLY A 79 -32.66 15.01 -2.61
CA GLY A 79 -31.23 15.15 -2.40
C GLY A 79 -30.42 14.79 -3.65
N ILE A 80 -29.12 15.00 -3.56
CA ILE A 80 -28.17 14.71 -4.64
C ILE A 80 -27.10 13.76 -4.11
N ILE A 81 -26.73 12.77 -4.93
CA ILE A 81 -25.68 11.81 -4.64
C ILE A 81 -24.80 11.58 -5.88
N THR A 82 -23.50 11.74 -5.73
CA THR A 82 -22.53 11.65 -6.83
C THR A 82 -21.22 11.02 -6.34
N ASN A 83 -20.28 10.85 -7.27
CA ASN A 83 -18.88 10.62 -6.92
C ASN A 83 -18.20 11.95 -6.48
N LYS A 84 -16.91 11.89 -6.13
CA LYS A 84 -16.16 13.08 -5.68
C LYS A 84 -16.01 14.18 -6.75
N TYR A 85 -16.27 13.88 -8.01
CA TYR A 85 -16.19 14.84 -9.12
C TYR A 85 -17.55 15.48 -9.45
N GLY A 86 -18.61 15.09 -8.76
CA GLY A 86 -19.96 15.55 -9.05
C GLY A 86 -20.65 14.76 -10.17
N GLU A 87 -20.10 13.65 -10.62
CA GLU A 87 -20.66 12.78 -11.66
C GLU A 87 -21.65 11.78 -11.06
N LYS A 88 -22.69 11.45 -11.83
CA LYS A 88 -23.70 10.47 -11.42
C LYS A 88 -23.08 9.09 -11.17
N LEU A 89 -23.59 8.39 -10.16
CA LEU A 89 -23.21 7.03 -9.84
C LEU A 89 -23.95 6.05 -10.75
N ASP A 90 -23.48 5.85 -11.97
CA ASP A 90 -24.07 4.92 -12.96
C ASP A 90 -23.35 3.56 -13.02
N ASN A 91 -22.76 3.16 -11.90
CA ASN A 91 -22.04 1.89 -11.79
C ASN A 91 -22.99 0.70 -11.86
N LYS A 92 -22.55 -0.39 -12.51
CA LYS A 92 -23.26 -1.69 -12.43
C LYS A 92 -23.23 -2.20 -10.99
N LEU A 93 -24.31 -2.87 -10.56
CA LEU A 93 -24.36 -3.53 -9.25
C LEU A 93 -23.21 -4.53 -9.13
N SER A 94 -22.31 -4.28 -8.18
CA SER A 94 -21.13 -5.10 -7.93
C SER A 94 -20.87 -5.18 -6.44
N ILE A 95 -20.54 -6.40 -5.95
CA ILE A 95 -20.11 -6.62 -4.57
C ILE A 95 -18.62 -6.28 -4.38
N TYR A 96 -17.87 -6.14 -5.47
CA TYR A 96 -16.42 -5.89 -5.46
C TYR A 96 -16.06 -4.43 -5.73
N GLU A 97 -16.86 -3.74 -6.53
CA GLU A 97 -16.58 -2.35 -6.89
C GLU A 97 -16.92 -1.41 -5.74
N ARG A 98 -16.04 -0.41 -5.55
CA ARG A 98 -16.22 0.66 -4.58
C ARG A 98 -16.19 2.00 -5.29
N THR A 99 -16.96 2.93 -4.77
CA THR A 99 -16.98 4.32 -5.26
C THR A 99 -16.97 5.28 -4.08
N ILE A 100 -16.30 6.42 -4.26
CA ILE A 100 -16.40 7.55 -3.33
C ILE A 100 -17.80 8.13 -3.46
N VAL A 101 -18.42 8.41 -2.33
CA VAL A 101 -19.79 8.90 -2.28
C VAL A 101 -19.83 10.27 -1.63
N VAL A 102 -20.44 11.22 -2.33
CA VAL A 102 -20.80 12.54 -1.83
C VAL A 102 -22.30 12.70 -1.98
N ALA A 103 -23.01 12.92 -0.89
CA ALA A 103 -24.43 13.18 -0.90
C ALA A 103 -24.76 14.44 -0.10
N ALA A 104 -25.74 15.20 -0.56
CA ALA A 104 -26.29 16.33 0.18
C ALA A 104 -27.81 16.45 -0.06
N ASN A 105 -28.48 17.07 0.89
CA ASN A 105 -29.92 17.29 0.82
C ASN A 105 -30.35 18.37 -0.20
N ASN A 106 -29.41 19.18 -0.71
CA ASN A 106 -29.67 20.15 -1.76
C ASN A 106 -28.44 20.41 -2.66
N ASN A 107 -28.70 20.98 -3.84
CA ASN A 107 -27.70 21.22 -4.87
C ASN A 107 -26.64 22.28 -4.48
N ILE A 108 -27.02 23.26 -3.69
CA ILE A 108 -26.11 24.37 -3.30
C ILE A 108 -25.02 23.81 -2.40
N LEU A 109 -25.40 23.08 -1.37
CA LEU A 109 -24.49 22.46 -0.43
C LEU A 109 -23.64 21.38 -1.11
N HIS A 110 -24.27 20.54 -1.95
CA HIS A 110 -23.56 19.53 -2.73
C HIS A 110 -22.46 20.15 -3.57
N LYS A 111 -22.77 21.22 -4.32
CA LYS A 111 -21.79 21.92 -5.15
C LYS A 111 -20.63 22.50 -4.31
N GLN A 112 -20.92 23.13 -3.17
CA GLN A 112 -19.87 23.65 -2.28
C GLN A 112 -18.95 22.53 -1.76
N ILE A 113 -19.50 21.37 -1.43
CA ILE A 113 -18.70 20.21 -1.01
C ILE A 113 -17.82 19.71 -2.15
N ILE A 114 -18.39 19.58 -3.37
CA ILE A 114 -17.65 19.16 -4.55
C ILE A 114 -16.55 20.20 -4.89
N ASP A 115 -16.86 21.49 -4.82
CA ASP A 115 -15.90 22.56 -5.07
C ASP A 115 -14.74 22.47 -4.06
N ILE A 116 -15.00 22.29 -2.76
CA ILE A 116 -13.95 22.10 -1.75
C ILE A 116 -13.16 20.80 -1.96
N LEU A 117 -13.81 19.72 -2.35
CA LEU A 117 -13.13 18.47 -2.65
C LEU A 117 -12.24 18.58 -3.89
N ASN A 118 -12.62 19.43 -4.84
CA ASN A 118 -11.90 19.65 -6.10
C ASN A 118 -11.05 20.94 -6.09
N ASP A 119 -11.25 21.85 -5.12
CA ASP A 119 -10.51 23.11 -4.93
C ASP A 119 -9.09 22.86 -4.35
N ASN A 120 -8.56 21.68 -4.58
CA ASN A 120 -7.29 21.27 -4.04
C ASN A 120 -6.14 21.64 -4.96
N GLU A 121 -5.46 22.69 -4.59
CA GLU A 121 -4.02 22.82 -4.78
C GLU A 121 -3.22 21.68 -4.08
N SER A 122 -3.86 20.72 -3.36
CA SER A 122 -3.17 19.74 -2.48
C SER A 122 -3.31 18.26 -2.86
N ASP A 123 -4.13 17.88 -3.84
CA ASP A 123 -4.09 16.58 -4.50
C ASP A 123 -3.35 16.64 -5.86
N VAL A 124 -2.79 17.79 -6.19
CA VAL A 124 -1.86 17.90 -7.31
C VAL A 124 -0.54 17.29 -6.81
N ILE A 125 -0.19 16.14 -7.37
CA ILE A 125 1.14 15.58 -7.20
C ILE A 125 2.11 16.59 -7.77
N GLY A 126 2.84 17.30 -6.92
CA GLY A 126 3.80 18.32 -7.28
C GLY A 126 5.22 17.75 -7.37
N GLU A 127 5.56 16.81 -6.47
CA GLU A 127 6.88 16.19 -6.44
C GLU A 127 6.76 14.66 -6.37
N VAL A 128 7.57 13.95 -7.16
CA VAL A 128 7.61 12.50 -7.23
C VAL A 128 9.00 11.96 -6.96
N GLY A 129 9.12 11.06 -5.99
CA GLY A 129 10.33 10.29 -5.75
C GLY A 129 10.47 9.13 -6.75
N VAL A 130 11.62 8.94 -7.35
CA VAL A 130 11.89 7.83 -8.28
C VAL A 130 13.01 6.94 -7.74
N VAL A 131 12.69 5.67 -7.56
CA VAL A 131 13.61 4.61 -7.12
C VAL A 131 13.55 3.46 -8.13
N SER A 132 14.70 2.90 -8.48
CA SER A 132 14.77 1.75 -9.37
C SER A 132 15.77 0.72 -8.87
N ARG A 133 15.53 -0.55 -9.22
CA ARG A 133 16.59 -1.53 -9.16
C ARG A 133 17.72 -1.09 -10.11
N VAL A 134 18.95 -1.27 -9.67
CA VAL A 134 20.13 -0.74 -10.38
C VAL A 134 21.07 -1.83 -10.91
N ASP A 135 20.69 -3.08 -10.77
CA ASP A 135 21.38 -4.27 -11.25
C ASP A 135 21.03 -4.63 -12.70
N GLU A 136 19.91 -4.09 -13.23
CA GLU A 136 19.43 -4.40 -14.57
C GLU A 136 19.20 -3.13 -15.40
N TYR A 137 19.71 -3.13 -16.65
CA TYR A 137 19.65 -1.96 -17.52
C TYR A 137 18.23 -1.60 -17.96
N HIS A 138 17.35 -2.57 -18.15
CA HIS A 138 15.99 -2.31 -18.60
C HIS A 138 15.22 -1.42 -17.59
N ALA A 139 15.37 -1.66 -16.29
CA ALA A 139 14.74 -0.83 -15.26
C ALA A 139 15.38 0.57 -15.18
N ILE A 140 16.72 0.65 -15.28
CA ILE A 140 17.45 1.93 -15.28
C ILE A 140 17.05 2.78 -16.49
N LEU A 141 17.01 2.20 -17.68
CA LEU A 141 16.63 2.92 -18.90
C LEU A 141 15.16 3.35 -18.88
N PHE A 142 14.27 2.49 -18.38
CA PHE A 142 12.86 2.84 -18.27
C PHE A 142 12.62 3.96 -17.25
N SER A 143 13.43 4.04 -16.17
CA SER A 143 13.35 5.16 -15.22
C SER A 143 13.63 6.52 -15.89
N VAL A 144 14.54 6.58 -16.88
CA VAL A 144 14.78 7.82 -17.65
C VAL A 144 13.51 8.27 -18.36
N LYS A 145 12.76 7.33 -18.94
CA LYS A 145 11.50 7.65 -19.64
C LYS A 145 10.43 8.18 -18.68
N ILE A 146 10.35 7.59 -17.48
CA ILE A 146 9.41 8.06 -16.44
C ILE A 146 9.80 9.44 -15.93
N ILE A 147 11.07 9.68 -15.64
CA ILE A 147 11.58 10.98 -15.20
C ILE A 147 11.29 12.06 -16.24
N ASP A 148 11.61 11.79 -17.52
CA ASP A 148 11.32 12.70 -18.63
C ASP A 148 9.82 12.99 -18.75
N TYR A 149 8.97 11.96 -18.63
CA TYR A 149 7.51 12.10 -18.65
C TYR A 149 7.00 13.02 -17.52
N LEU A 150 7.47 12.82 -16.29
CA LEU A 150 7.07 13.63 -15.14
C LEU A 150 7.50 15.09 -15.31
N LEU A 151 8.76 15.36 -15.67
CA LEU A 151 9.28 16.71 -15.90
C LEU A 151 8.52 17.42 -17.01
N ASN A 152 8.20 16.73 -18.11
CA ASN A 152 7.42 17.30 -19.22
C ASN A 152 5.95 17.60 -18.86
N ASN A 153 5.43 17.00 -17.76
CA ASN A 153 4.11 17.30 -17.21
C ASN A 153 4.17 18.32 -16.06
N GLY A 154 5.31 18.98 -15.82
CA GLY A 154 5.48 20.00 -14.81
C GLY A 154 5.57 19.46 -13.38
N ILE A 155 5.92 18.19 -13.21
CA ILE A 155 6.09 17.54 -11.92
C ILE A 155 7.55 17.59 -11.51
N ASP A 156 7.83 18.06 -10.31
CA ASP A 156 9.16 18.00 -9.72
C ASP A 156 9.56 16.54 -9.43
N VAL A 157 10.83 16.21 -9.62
CA VAL A 157 11.31 14.84 -9.47
C VAL A 157 12.50 14.81 -8.53
N VAL A 158 12.47 13.93 -7.55
CA VAL A 158 13.64 13.53 -6.75
C VAL A 158 14.02 12.09 -7.08
N ILE A 159 15.33 11.85 -7.27
CA ILE A 159 15.84 10.55 -7.71
C ILE A 159 16.68 9.94 -6.59
N GLU A 160 16.47 8.66 -6.30
CA GLU A 160 17.30 7.95 -5.34
C GLU A 160 18.79 8.04 -5.75
N ARG A 161 19.64 8.28 -4.77
CA ARG A 161 21.06 8.60 -4.97
C ARG A 161 21.84 7.56 -5.78
N THR A 162 21.56 6.27 -5.59
CA THR A 162 22.24 5.19 -6.32
C THR A 162 21.78 5.15 -7.78
N LEU A 163 20.50 5.34 -8.01
CA LEU A 163 19.95 5.45 -9.36
C LEU A 163 20.52 6.66 -10.09
N ALA A 164 20.51 7.83 -9.46
CA ALA A 164 21.06 9.06 -10.05
C ALA A 164 22.53 8.90 -10.46
N ARG A 165 23.37 8.28 -9.61
CA ARG A 165 24.78 7.98 -9.93
C ARG A 165 24.92 7.03 -11.13
N LYS A 166 24.05 6.01 -11.21
CA LYS A 166 24.03 5.07 -12.34
C LYS A 166 23.64 5.78 -13.63
N LEU A 167 22.62 6.63 -13.60
CA LEU A 167 22.15 7.41 -14.75
C LEU A 167 23.23 8.39 -15.25
N GLU A 168 23.90 9.11 -14.34
CA GLU A 168 25.00 10.00 -14.70
C GLU A 168 26.20 9.25 -15.32
N LYS A 169 26.48 8.05 -14.83
CA LYS A 169 27.52 7.19 -15.43
C LYS A 169 27.11 6.72 -16.82
N LEU A 170 25.86 6.27 -16.96
CA LEU A 170 25.31 5.76 -18.20
C LEU A 170 25.24 6.87 -19.28
N LYS A 171 24.85 8.09 -18.92
CA LYS A 171 24.84 9.29 -19.76
C LYS A 171 26.20 9.54 -20.46
N LYS A 172 27.30 9.22 -19.77
CA LYS A 172 28.68 9.42 -20.25
C LYS A 172 29.28 8.18 -20.91
N ASP A 173 28.55 7.08 -20.97
CA ASP A 173 29.06 5.81 -21.52
C ASP A 173 29.10 5.86 -23.05
N PRO A 174 30.25 5.66 -23.69
CA PRO A 174 30.38 5.64 -25.16
C PRO A 174 29.56 4.50 -25.78
N ASN A 175 29.26 3.44 -25.01
CA ASN A 175 28.50 2.29 -25.47
C ASN A 175 26.99 2.42 -25.20
N LEU A 176 26.50 3.58 -24.75
CA LEU A 176 25.08 3.77 -24.39
C LEU A 176 24.11 3.27 -25.48
N LYS A 177 24.38 3.58 -26.76
CA LYS A 177 23.54 3.11 -27.89
C LYS A 177 23.49 1.59 -27.99
N ASN A 178 24.62 0.93 -27.77
CA ASN A 178 24.68 -0.54 -27.80
C ASN A 178 23.93 -1.14 -26.61
N ILE A 179 24.08 -0.55 -25.41
CA ILE A 179 23.34 -0.95 -24.20
C ILE A 179 21.83 -0.87 -24.46
N ILE A 180 21.34 0.27 -24.98
CA ILE A 180 19.92 0.42 -25.33
C ILE A 180 19.46 -0.62 -26.35
N ASN A 181 20.21 -0.83 -27.43
CA ASN A 181 19.86 -1.80 -28.47
C ASN A 181 19.85 -3.25 -27.96
N THR A 182 20.79 -3.61 -27.09
CA THR A 182 20.83 -4.93 -26.46
C THR A 182 19.64 -5.11 -25.53
N THR A 183 19.35 -4.11 -24.68
CA THR A 183 18.20 -4.13 -23.79
C THR A 183 16.87 -4.28 -24.56
N ILE A 184 16.70 -3.58 -25.69
CA ILE A 184 15.51 -3.74 -26.55
C ILE A 184 15.40 -5.14 -27.15
N LYS A 185 16.53 -5.80 -27.45
CA LYS A 185 16.51 -7.18 -27.97
C LYS A 185 16.11 -8.19 -26.88
N GLU A 186 16.61 -7.99 -25.66
CA GLU A 186 16.32 -8.84 -24.50
C GLU A 186 14.90 -8.59 -23.95
N HIS A 187 14.40 -7.35 -24.04
CA HIS A 187 13.10 -6.88 -23.57
C HIS A 187 12.32 -6.20 -24.70
N PRO A 188 11.75 -6.96 -25.66
CA PRO A 188 11.04 -6.40 -26.82
C PRO A 188 9.81 -5.56 -26.44
N GLU A 189 9.19 -5.84 -25.29
CA GLU A 189 8.06 -5.11 -24.73
C GLU A 189 8.40 -3.66 -24.40
N LEU A 190 9.67 -3.36 -24.12
CA LEU A 190 10.18 -2.01 -23.86
C LEU A 190 10.58 -1.22 -25.12
N LYS A 191 10.49 -1.82 -26.32
CA LYS A 191 11.00 -1.24 -27.56
C LYS A 191 10.51 0.19 -27.82
N ASP A 192 9.22 0.44 -27.60
CA ASP A 192 8.64 1.77 -27.86
C ASP A 192 8.96 2.76 -26.73
N GLN A 193 9.09 2.29 -25.52
CA GLN A 193 9.41 3.09 -24.34
C GLN A 193 10.89 3.53 -24.32
N LEU A 194 11.80 2.71 -24.84
CA LEU A 194 13.24 3.00 -24.85
C LEU A 194 13.71 3.74 -26.11
N LYS A 195 12.80 4.06 -27.04
CA LYS A 195 13.11 4.96 -28.15
C LYS A 195 13.21 6.40 -27.66
N ASN A 196 14.22 7.12 -28.16
CA ASN A 196 14.40 8.56 -27.92
C ASN A 196 14.46 8.94 -26.43
N LEU A 197 15.26 8.19 -25.66
CA LEU A 197 15.49 8.52 -24.25
C LEU A 197 16.21 9.87 -24.11
N ASN A 198 15.69 10.72 -23.23
CA ASN A 198 16.24 12.04 -22.95
C ASN A 198 17.33 11.98 -21.87
N PHE A 199 18.59 11.87 -22.26
CA PHE A 199 19.73 11.94 -21.35
C PHE A 199 20.27 13.37 -21.15
N ASN A 200 19.58 14.42 -21.60
CA ASN A 200 19.97 15.81 -21.32
C ASN A 200 19.60 16.24 -19.90
N ILE A 201 18.86 15.42 -19.15
CA ILE A 201 18.51 15.65 -17.77
C ILE A 201 19.77 15.63 -16.88
N GLU A 202 19.87 16.59 -15.95
CA GLU A 202 20.93 16.65 -14.95
C GLU A 202 20.55 15.84 -13.70
N PHE A 203 20.65 14.51 -13.78
CA PHE A 203 20.21 13.58 -12.74
C PHE A 203 20.84 13.83 -11.36
N LYS A 204 22.08 14.35 -11.33
CA LYS A 204 22.79 14.67 -10.10
C LYS A 204 22.09 15.76 -9.29
N LEU A 205 21.48 16.74 -9.96
CA LEU A 205 20.78 17.85 -9.29
C LEU A 205 19.46 17.39 -8.64
N LEU A 206 18.87 16.31 -9.17
CA LEU A 206 17.64 15.70 -8.67
C LEU A 206 17.90 14.61 -7.61
N SER A 207 19.17 14.40 -7.22
CA SER A 207 19.59 13.27 -6.39
C SER A 207 19.34 13.51 -4.90
N GLN A 208 18.61 12.59 -4.26
CA GLN A 208 18.34 12.63 -2.82
C GLN A 208 18.45 11.23 -2.19
N SER A 209 18.70 11.16 -0.88
CA SER A 209 18.58 9.90 -0.13
C SER A 209 17.13 9.53 0.08
N ILE A 210 16.77 8.23 0.05
CA ILE A 210 15.41 7.77 0.29
C ILE A 210 14.86 8.25 1.65
N GLN A 211 15.72 8.31 2.66
CA GLN A 211 15.37 8.77 4.01
C GLN A 211 14.94 10.25 4.06
N ASP A 212 15.39 11.03 3.08
CA ASP A 212 15.11 12.47 2.99
C ASP A 212 13.92 12.78 2.06
N PHE A 213 13.32 11.77 1.42
CA PHE A 213 12.17 11.96 0.54
C PHE A 213 11.00 12.56 1.31
N LYS A 214 10.41 13.60 0.73
CA LYS A 214 9.19 14.27 1.21
C LYS A 214 8.17 14.44 0.08
N SER A 215 8.39 13.73 -1.02
CA SER A 215 7.55 13.77 -2.21
C SER A 215 6.13 13.29 -1.93
N ASP A 216 5.18 13.73 -2.74
CA ASP A 216 3.76 13.39 -2.62
C ASP A 216 3.51 11.90 -2.92
N MET A 217 4.38 11.30 -3.74
CA MET A 217 4.40 9.86 -4.00
C MET A 217 5.81 9.39 -4.39
N ALA A 218 6.02 8.08 -4.28
CA ALA A 218 7.23 7.42 -4.76
C ALA A 218 6.91 6.39 -5.86
N ILE A 219 7.59 6.48 -6.99
CA ILE A 219 7.56 5.46 -8.03
C ILE A 219 8.73 4.50 -7.81
N ILE A 220 8.43 3.22 -7.67
CA ILE A 220 9.43 2.18 -7.47
C ILE A 220 9.42 1.22 -8.66
N LEU A 221 10.53 1.18 -9.41
CA LEU A 221 10.74 0.29 -10.54
C LEU A 221 11.53 -0.95 -10.09
N GLY A 222 10.89 -2.09 -10.11
CA GLY A 222 11.49 -3.37 -9.69
C GLY A 222 10.45 -4.39 -9.30
N GLY A 223 10.88 -5.44 -8.60
CA GLY A 223 9.98 -6.42 -7.97
C GLY A 223 9.69 -6.08 -6.51
N ASP A 224 8.94 -6.98 -5.84
CA ASP A 224 8.57 -6.84 -4.43
C ASP A 224 9.78 -6.61 -3.52
N GLY A 225 10.92 -7.27 -3.76
CA GLY A 225 12.14 -7.06 -2.99
C GLY A 225 12.75 -5.66 -3.10
N THR A 226 12.62 -4.98 -4.26
CA THR A 226 13.04 -3.59 -4.43
C THR A 226 12.12 -2.66 -3.64
N LEU A 227 10.82 -2.95 -3.67
CA LEU A 227 9.81 -2.20 -2.95
C LEU A 227 10.02 -2.32 -1.43
N LEU A 228 10.20 -3.52 -0.91
CA LEU A 228 10.49 -3.77 0.52
C LEU A 228 11.74 -3.00 0.98
N ARG A 229 12.85 -3.10 0.23
CA ARG A 229 14.09 -2.35 0.56
C ARG A 229 13.91 -0.84 0.54
N THR A 230 13.07 -0.33 -0.35
CA THR A 230 12.79 1.11 -0.43
C THR A 230 11.96 1.55 0.75
N GLN A 231 10.87 0.84 1.03
CA GLN A 231 9.94 1.13 2.11
C GLN A 231 10.60 1.11 3.50
N THR A 232 11.50 0.14 3.75
CA THR A 232 12.25 0.05 5.01
C THR A 232 13.16 1.27 5.25
N LYS A 233 13.60 1.95 4.20
CA LYS A 233 14.45 3.15 4.29
C LYS A 233 13.67 4.46 4.33
N MET A 234 12.39 4.45 4.01
CA MET A 234 11.54 5.64 4.09
C MET A 234 11.23 5.98 5.54
N THR A 235 11.38 7.24 5.91
CA THR A 235 11.01 7.76 7.23
C THR A 235 9.59 8.29 7.26
N GLU A 236 9.06 8.72 6.12
CA GLU A 236 7.72 9.26 5.94
C GLU A 236 6.79 8.23 5.30
N GLU A 237 5.49 8.33 5.56
CA GLU A 237 4.45 7.48 4.95
C GLU A 237 4.11 7.92 3.52
N ILE A 238 5.10 7.94 2.63
CA ILE A 238 4.92 8.36 1.24
C ILE A 238 4.18 7.27 0.47
N PRO A 239 3.07 7.59 -0.21
CA PRO A 239 2.34 6.64 -1.05
C PRO A 239 3.21 6.06 -2.18
N ILE A 240 3.16 4.76 -2.37
CA ILE A 240 4.02 4.02 -3.29
C ILE A 240 3.25 3.58 -4.54
N PHE A 241 3.78 3.90 -5.71
CA PHE A 241 3.36 3.35 -6.99
C PHE A 241 4.43 2.37 -7.49
N GLY A 242 4.15 1.08 -7.40
CA GLY A 242 5.08 0.01 -7.77
C GLY A 242 4.90 -0.43 -9.21
N ILE A 243 5.97 -0.32 -10.02
CA ILE A 243 6.03 -0.79 -11.40
C ILE A 243 6.87 -2.06 -11.44
N ASN A 244 6.26 -3.13 -11.91
CA ASN A 244 6.94 -4.41 -12.04
C ASN A 244 7.91 -4.42 -13.24
N MET A 245 9.17 -4.72 -12.94
CA MET A 245 10.25 -4.82 -13.93
C MET A 245 10.77 -6.26 -14.06
N GLY A 246 9.91 -7.25 -13.92
CA GLY A 246 10.30 -8.67 -13.99
C GLY A 246 9.12 -9.58 -13.79
N THR A 247 9.27 -10.63 -12.98
CA THR A 247 8.14 -11.50 -12.61
C THR A 247 7.14 -10.73 -11.76
N VAL A 248 5.87 -10.79 -12.11
CA VAL A 248 4.79 -10.07 -11.42
C VAL A 248 4.77 -10.40 -9.93
N GLY A 249 4.95 -9.39 -9.09
CA GLY A 249 4.88 -9.46 -7.64
C GLY A 249 3.45 -9.42 -7.09
N PHE A 250 3.31 -9.55 -5.78
CA PHE A 250 2.05 -9.28 -5.09
C PHE A 250 1.91 -7.80 -4.72
N LEU A 251 3.02 -7.10 -4.54
CA LEU A 251 3.08 -5.68 -4.16
C LEU A 251 3.22 -4.78 -5.39
N THR A 252 4.07 -5.15 -6.37
CA THR A 252 4.27 -4.45 -7.64
C THR A 252 3.31 -4.99 -8.68
N GLU A 253 2.28 -4.21 -9.04
CA GLU A 253 1.16 -4.71 -9.86
C GLU A 253 1.12 -4.18 -11.28
N ILE A 254 1.72 -3.00 -11.51
CA ILE A 254 1.63 -2.31 -12.79
C ILE A 254 2.71 -2.84 -13.70
N GLU A 255 2.31 -3.28 -14.86
CA GLU A 255 3.23 -3.69 -15.91
C GLU A 255 3.74 -2.47 -16.69
N VAL A 256 4.86 -2.64 -17.40
CA VAL A 256 5.50 -1.58 -18.18
C VAL A 256 4.56 -0.93 -19.19
N ASN A 257 3.76 -1.74 -19.87
CA ASN A 257 2.79 -1.30 -20.89
C ASN A 257 1.62 -0.47 -20.31
N GLU A 258 1.27 -0.70 -19.05
CA GLU A 258 0.18 0.01 -18.36
C GLU A 258 0.66 1.31 -17.65
N THR A 259 2.00 1.53 -17.57
CA THR A 259 2.60 2.56 -16.71
C THR A 259 2.13 3.97 -17.03
N PHE A 260 2.19 4.41 -18.29
CA PHE A 260 1.87 5.81 -18.64
C PHE A 260 0.38 6.11 -18.58
N ASP A 261 -0.48 5.15 -18.93
CA ASP A 261 -1.93 5.29 -18.75
C ASP A 261 -2.30 5.39 -17.26
N SER A 262 -1.60 4.61 -16.43
CA SER A 262 -1.76 4.65 -14.99
C SER A 262 -1.27 5.97 -14.40
N LEU A 263 -0.09 6.45 -14.80
CA LEU A 263 0.45 7.74 -14.36
C LEU A 263 -0.46 8.90 -14.77
N LYS A 264 -1.00 8.88 -16.00
CA LYS A 264 -1.95 9.89 -16.46
C LYS A 264 -3.20 9.96 -15.58
N LYS A 265 -3.72 8.82 -15.12
CA LYS A 265 -4.84 8.75 -14.18
C LYS A 265 -4.43 9.30 -12.80
N ILE A 266 -3.28 8.85 -12.29
CA ILE A 266 -2.75 9.26 -10.99
C ILE A 266 -2.56 10.78 -10.93
N LEU A 267 -1.95 11.39 -11.95
CA LEU A 267 -1.76 12.84 -12.03
C LEU A 267 -3.06 13.63 -12.13
N LYS A 268 -4.16 12.97 -12.49
CA LYS A 268 -5.53 13.55 -12.45
C LYS A 268 -6.25 13.29 -11.13
N GLY A 269 -5.61 12.62 -10.15
CA GLY A 269 -6.24 12.22 -8.90
C GLY A 269 -7.17 11.00 -9.02
N GLU A 270 -7.15 10.29 -10.16
CA GLU A 270 -7.97 9.10 -10.41
C GLU A 270 -7.29 7.84 -9.84
N TYR A 271 -7.13 7.77 -8.52
CA TYR A 271 -6.52 6.65 -7.81
C TYR A 271 -7.10 6.50 -6.40
N TYR A 272 -6.84 5.37 -5.76
CA TYR A 272 -7.12 5.17 -4.34
C TYR A 272 -5.87 4.66 -3.61
N LEU A 273 -5.82 4.90 -2.30
CA LEU A 273 -4.73 4.44 -1.45
C LEU A 273 -5.13 3.11 -0.77
N GLU A 274 -4.40 2.07 -1.09
CA GLU A 274 -4.50 0.79 -0.41
C GLU A 274 -3.57 0.78 0.80
N LYS A 275 -4.16 0.74 2.00
CA LYS A 275 -3.44 0.74 3.26
C LYS A 275 -2.93 -0.66 3.61
N ARG A 276 -1.68 -0.78 4.07
CA ARG A 276 -1.07 -2.01 4.56
C ARG A 276 -0.52 -1.82 5.98
N THR A 277 -0.83 -2.76 6.84
CA THR A 277 -0.31 -2.82 8.21
C THR A 277 1.13 -3.29 8.21
N LYS A 278 1.97 -2.71 9.07
CA LYS A 278 3.34 -3.17 9.36
C LYS A 278 3.38 -3.85 10.72
N LEU A 279 4.34 -4.73 10.87
CA LEU A 279 4.71 -5.38 12.12
C LEU A 279 5.92 -4.64 12.71
N VAL A 280 5.88 -4.27 13.99
CA VAL A 280 7.05 -3.81 14.74
C VAL A 280 7.59 -4.98 15.53
N VAL A 281 8.90 -5.19 15.44
CA VAL A 281 9.64 -6.09 16.31
C VAL A 281 10.54 -5.27 17.23
N SER A 282 10.48 -5.57 18.52
CA SER A 282 11.30 -4.96 19.57
C SER A 282 12.14 -6.01 20.25
N HIS A 283 13.44 -5.79 20.29
CA HIS A 283 14.41 -6.62 20.98
C HIS A 283 15.41 -5.71 21.70
N GLU A 284 15.56 -5.88 23.00
CA GLU A 284 16.32 -4.99 23.88
C GLU A 284 15.87 -3.52 23.71
N ASN A 285 16.77 -2.64 23.25
CA ASN A 285 16.50 -1.22 23.00
C ASN A 285 16.32 -0.88 21.52
N HIS A 286 16.23 -1.89 20.64
CA HIS A 286 16.09 -1.71 19.22
C HIS A 286 14.66 -1.99 18.76
N HIS A 287 14.21 -1.20 17.79
CA HIS A 287 12.90 -1.34 17.17
C HIS A 287 13.05 -1.39 15.66
N TYR A 288 12.48 -2.41 15.05
CA TYR A 288 12.49 -2.59 13.60
C TYR A 288 11.05 -2.77 13.12
N SER A 289 10.83 -2.58 11.82
CA SER A 289 9.52 -2.83 11.25
C SER A 289 9.61 -3.68 9.99
N ALA A 290 8.62 -4.54 9.77
CA ALA A 290 8.47 -5.36 8.60
C ALA A 290 7.09 -5.14 7.96
N LEU A 291 7.03 -5.14 6.64
CA LEU A 291 5.80 -5.10 5.87
C LEU A 291 5.25 -6.51 5.64
N ASN A 292 6.13 -7.49 5.38
CA ASN A 292 5.74 -8.88 5.17
C ASN A 292 5.85 -9.70 6.45
N GLU A 293 7.06 -9.98 6.90
CA GLU A 293 7.28 -10.89 8.02
C GLU A 293 8.60 -10.66 8.75
N VAL A 294 8.65 -11.18 9.97
CA VAL A 294 9.87 -11.41 10.72
C VAL A 294 10.06 -12.91 10.88
N VAL A 295 11.21 -13.40 10.47
CA VAL A 295 11.61 -14.81 10.60
C VAL A 295 12.58 -14.94 11.76
N VAL A 296 12.27 -15.76 12.74
CA VAL A 296 13.17 -16.13 13.84
C VAL A 296 13.65 -17.55 13.58
N MET A 297 14.93 -17.78 13.31
CA MET A 297 15.44 -19.09 12.94
C MET A 297 16.79 -19.40 13.55
N THR A 298 17.17 -20.67 13.51
CA THR A 298 18.52 -21.09 13.93
C THR A 298 19.59 -20.57 12.98
N ASP A 299 20.71 -20.14 13.51
CA ASP A 299 21.93 -19.82 12.77
C ASP A 299 22.73 -21.09 12.38
N GLU A 300 22.47 -22.23 13.07
CA GLU A 300 23.14 -23.51 12.84
C GLU A 300 22.22 -24.50 12.12
N PRO A 301 22.51 -24.90 10.87
CA PRO A 301 21.73 -25.90 10.17
C PRO A 301 21.59 -27.20 10.96
N SER A 302 20.40 -27.83 10.90
CA SER A 302 20.06 -29.07 11.57
C SER A 302 20.02 -29.03 13.12
N LYS A 303 20.03 -27.82 13.68
CA LYS A 303 19.92 -27.66 15.15
C LYS A 303 18.67 -26.85 15.49
N MET A 304 17.59 -27.52 15.79
CA MET A 304 16.33 -26.91 16.18
C MET A 304 16.45 -26.01 17.40
N LEU A 305 15.74 -24.90 17.38
CA LEU A 305 15.49 -24.07 18.53
C LEU A 305 14.30 -24.60 19.35
N HIS A 306 14.19 -24.17 20.60
CA HIS A 306 13.03 -24.44 21.45
C HIS A 306 12.34 -23.09 21.73
N PHE A 307 11.19 -22.89 21.12
CA PHE A 307 10.39 -21.69 21.22
C PHE A 307 9.32 -21.80 22.27
N GLN A 308 9.08 -20.69 22.98
CA GLN A 308 7.84 -20.42 23.68
C GLN A 308 7.19 -19.21 23.01
N VAL A 309 5.93 -19.33 22.67
CA VAL A 309 5.13 -18.25 22.08
C VAL A 309 4.04 -17.84 23.04
N GLN A 310 3.98 -16.55 23.35
CA GLN A 310 2.93 -15.94 24.18
C GLN A 310 2.16 -14.95 23.35
N VAL A 311 0.86 -14.84 23.62
CA VAL A 311 -0.04 -13.84 23.06
C VAL A 311 -0.80 -13.20 24.22
N ASP A 312 -0.71 -11.88 24.36
CA ASP A 312 -1.35 -11.09 25.44
C ASP A 312 -1.04 -11.64 26.84
N GLY A 313 0.18 -12.16 27.04
CA GLY A 313 0.68 -12.72 28.30
C GLY A 313 0.33 -14.19 28.54
N GLU A 314 -0.47 -14.83 27.70
CA GLU A 314 -0.78 -16.26 27.77
C GLU A 314 0.17 -17.07 26.89
N ILE A 315 0.75 -18.16 27.44
CA ILE A 315 1.55 -19.10 26.66
C ILE A 315 0.60 -19.93 25.78
N ILE A 316 0.69 -19.74 24.47
CA ILE A 316 -0.16 -20.46 23.52
C ILE A 316 0.47 -21.76 23.01
N GLU A 317 1.80 -21.83 22.92
CA GLU A 317 2.49 -23.03 22.45
C GLU A 317 3.97 -23.02 22.88
N GLU A 318 4.49 -24.24 23.13
CA GLU A 318 5.92 -24.54 23.31
C GLU A 318 6.32 -25.69 22.37
N PHE A 319 7.32 -25.43 21.53
CA PHE A 319 7.72 -26.42 20.52
C PHE A 319 9.19 -26.25 20.10
N ARG A 320 9.71 -27.29 19.48
CA ARG A 320 11.01 -27.29 18.81
C ARG A 320 10.79 -27.20 17.30
N ALA A 321 11.54 -26.31 16.63
CA ALA A 321 11.46 -26.10 15.19
C ALA A 321 12.79 -25.52 14.68
N ASP A 322 12.96 -25.49 13.37
CA ASP A 322 14.08 -24.81 12.73
C ASP A 322 13.89 -23.28 12.79
N GLY A 323 12.64 -22.83 12.85
CA GLY A 323 12.31 -21.42 12.97
C GLY A 323 10.83 -21.14 13.24
N LEU A 324 10.52 -19.87 13.31
CA LEU A 324 9.19 -19.32 13.51
C LEU A 324 9.04 -18.06 12.66
N ILE A 325 7.91 -17.89 11.99
CA ILE A 325 7.56 -16.68 11.23
C ILE A 325 6.42 -15.97 11.95
N ILE A 326 6.57 -14.66 12.15
CA ILE A 326 5.47 -13.76 12.49
C ILE A 326 5.21 -12.88 11.26
N SER A 327 4.04 -13.04 10.64
CA SER A 327 3.72 -12.42 9.35
C SER A 327 2.51 -11.52 9.43
N THR A 328 2.52 -10.44 8.66
CA THR A 328 1.34 -9.62 8.37
C THR A 328 0.46 -10.33 7.33
N PRO A 329 -0.77 -9.86 7.10
CA PRO A 329 -1.58 -10.32 5.96
C PRO A 329 -0.89 -10.11 4.61
N SER A 330 -0.12 -9.01 4.45
CA SER A 330 0.68 -8.76 3.23
C SER A 330 1.73 -9.85 3.03
N GLY A 331 2.40 -10.28 4.09
CA GLY A 331 3.40 -11.35 4.08
C GLY A 331 2.83 -12.75 3.90
N SER A 332 1.51 -12.92 4.02
CA SER A 332 0.87 -14.23 3.83
C SER A 332 1.14 -14.86 2.45
N THR A 333 1.49 -14.04 1.47
CA THR A 333 1.85 -14.45 0.11
C THR A 333 3.36 -14.48 -0.15
N ALA A 334 4.18 -14.24 0.89
CA ALA A 334 5.64 -14.26 0.85
C ALA A 334 6.20 -15.57 1.48
N TYR A 335 7.16 -15.48 2.37
CA TYR A 335 7.78 -16.67 2.99
C TYR A 335 6.81 -17.48 3.86
N SER A 336 5.83 -16.79 4.47
CA SER A 336 4.71 -17.42 5.18
C SER A 336 4.01 -18.51 4.35
N MET A 337 3.72 -18.22 3.07
CA MET A 337 3.09 -19.18 2.16
C MET A 337 3.97 -20.43 1.93
N SER A 338 5.27 -20.23 1.72
CA SER A 338 6.24 -21.32 1.52
C SER A 338 6.39 -22.21 2.77
N ALA A 339 6.18 -21.64 3.96
CA ALA A 339 6.20 -22.36 5.23
C ALA A 339 4.85 -23.03 5.56
N GLY A 340 3.86 -23.00 4.65
CA GLY A 340 2.55 -23.63 4.83
C GLY A 340 1.55 -22.78 5.62
N GLY A 341 1.80 -21.48 5.74
CA GLY A 341 0.85 -20.52 6.30
C GLY A 341 -0.38 -20.30 5.40
N PRO A 342 -1.50 -19.87 5.98
CA PRO A 342 -2.70 -19.55 5.21
C PRO A 342 -2.51 -18.26 4.41
N ILE A 343 -3.16 -18.16 3.25
CA ILE A 343 -3.30 -16.91 2.51
C ILE A 343 -4.37 -16.07 3.20
N VAL A 344 -4.02 -14.84 3.55
CA VAL A 344 -4.89 -13.91 4.28
C VAL A 344 -5.11 -12.67 3.44
N ASP A 345 -6.36 -12.21 3.33
CA ASP A 345 -6.70 -10.95 2.66
C ASP A 345 -5.98 -9.79 3.36
N PRO A 346 -5.31 -8.90 2.62
CA PRO A 346 -4.59 -7.77 3.20
C PRO A 346 -5.42 -6.81 4.07
N ASN A 347 -6.74 -6.86 3.95
CA ASN A 347 -7.66 -6.05 4.75
C ASN A 347 -8.04 -6.71 6.09
N VAL A 348 -7.61 -7.93 6.36
CA VAL A 348 -7.86 -8.62 7.63
C VAL A 348 -6.90 -8.08 8.69
N GLY A 349 -7.44 -7.64 9.82
CA GLY A 349 -6.65 -7.22 10.99
C GLY A 349 -6.14 -8.42 11.78
N GLY A 350 -4.98 -8.96 11.42
CA GLY A 350 -4.41 -10.10 12.13
C GLY A 350 -2.95 -10.34 11.78
N PHE A 351 -2.23 -11.04 12.67
CA PHE A 351 -0.89 -11.57 12.42
C PHE A 351 -0.93 -13.08 12.35
N ILE A 352 -0.04 -13.64 11.55
CA ILE A 352 0.06 -15.08 11.33
C ILE A 352 1.34 -15.57 12.01
N ILE A 353 1.22 -16.57 12.87
CA ILE A 353 2.32 -17.21 13.58
C ILE A 353 2.53 -18.59 12.95
N ILE A 354 3.67 -18.81 12.28
CA ILE A 354 3.91 -20.02 11.49
C ILE A 354 5.21 -20.69 11.94
N PRO A 355 5.17 -21.92 12.45
CA PRO A 355 6.37 -22.70 12.75
C PRO A 355 7.02 -23.21 11.45
N ILE A 356 8.35 -23.16 11.38
CA ILE A 356 9.14 -23.72 10.27
C ILE A 356 9.66 -25.09 10.70
N CYS A 357 9.28 -26.15 10.00
CA CYS A 357 9.71 -27.53 10.24
C CYS A 357 9.61 -27.94 11.73
N PRO A 358 8.43 -27.83 12.38
CA PRO A 358 8.26 -28.16 13.77
C PRO A 358 8.46 -29.70 14.00
N TYR A 359 9.17 -30.06 15.08
CA TYR A 359 9.36 -31.45 15.44
C TYR A 359 8.06 -32.16 15.81
N LYS A 360 7.16 -31.45 16.48
CA LYS A 360 5.86 -31.96 16.92
C LYS A 360 4.84 -31.74 15.79
N LEU A 361 4.33 -32.81 15.20
CA LEU A 361 3.40 -32.80 14.06
C LEU A 361 2.07 -32.10 14.36
N GLY A 362 1.70 -31.91 15.61
CA GLY A 362 0.45 -31.24 16.02
C GLY A 362 0.51 -29.73 16.03
N VAL A 363 1.69 -29.10 15.94
CA VAL A 363 1.82 -27.65 15.91
C VAL A 363 1.25 -27.11 14.59
N ARG A 364 0.42 -26.11 14.68
CA ARG A 364 -0.27 -25.51 13.53
C ARG A 364 -0.02 -23.99 13.49
N PRO A 365 -0.10 -23.35 12.30
CA PRO A 365 -0.17 -21.92 12.22
C PRO A 365 -1.38 -21.36 12.98
N PHE A 366 -1.18 -20.21 13.63
CA PHE A 366 -2.22 -19.43 14.30
C PHE A 366 -2.44 -18.10 13.58
N ILE A 367 -3.66 -17.61 13.60
CA ILE A 367 -3.96 -16.21 13.27
C ILE A 367 -4.46 -15.56 14.56
N VAL A 368 -3.80 -14.47 14.95
CA VAL A 368 -4.15 -13.68 16.13
C VAL A 368 -4.52 -12.26 15.71
N SER A 369 -5.22 -11.52 16.57
CA SER A 369 -5.52 -10.10 16.31
C SER A 369 -4.23 -9.31 16.09
N ASP A 370 -4.24 -8.33 15.18
CA ASP A 370 -3.12 -7.40 15.00
C ASP A 370 -3.00 -6.40 16.16
N GLU A 371 -3.99 -6.33 17.03
CA GLU A 371 -3.94 -5.55 18.29
C GLU A 371 -3.24 -6.31 19.43
N SER A 372 -2.98 -7.62 19.27
CA SER A 372 -2.33 -8.44 20.29
C SER A 372 -0.81 -8.20 20.33
N GLU A 373 -0.24 -8.33 21.54
CA GLU A 373 1.22 -8.44 21.72
C GLU A 373 1.64 -9.89 21.63
N ILE A 374 2.58 -10.18 20.72
CA ILE A 374 3.18 -11.50 20.60
C ILE A 374 4.59 -11.43 21.21
N ILE A 375 4.94 -12.40 22.06
CA ILE A 375 6.27 -12.54 22.65
C ILE A 375 6.84 -13.92 22.29
N VAL A 376 8.04 -13.92 21.75
CA VAL A 376 8.78 -15.14 21.44
C VAL A 376 10.02 -15.21 22.33
N LYS A 377 10.23 -16.37 22.99
CA LYS A 377 11.41 -16.65 23.82
C LYS A 377 12.09 -17.95 23.39
N LEU A 378 13.40 -18.00 23.55
CA LEU A 378 14.20 -19.22 23.39
C LEU A 378 14.34 -19.91 24.74
N LEU A 379 13.90 -21.17 24.83
CA LEU A 379 13.90 -21.95 26.08
C LEU A 379 15.15 -22.80 26.28
N LYS A 380 16.10 -22.82 25.34
CA LYS A 380 17.29 -23.66 25.43
C LYS A 380 18.56 -22.85 25.52
N LYS A 381 19.28 -22.98 26.64
CA LYS A 381 20.58 -22.32 26.88
C LYS A 381 21.63 -22.75 25.85
N GLY A 382 22.50 -21.82 25.45
CA GLY A 382 23.58 -22.05 24.48
C GLY A 382 23.09 -22.24 23.05
N LYS A 383 21.94 -21.64 22.73
CA LYS A 383 21.40 -21.50 21.38
C LYS A 383 21.12 -20.04 21.07
N THR A 384 21.51 -19.62 19.90
CA THR A 384 21.27 -18.30 19.34
C THR A 384 20.26 -18.42 18.20
N ALA A 385 19.32 -17.51 18.15
CA ALA A 385 18.45 -17.33 16.99
C ALA A 385 18.85 -16.07 16.23
N VAL A 386 18.77 -16.15 14.93
CA VAL A 386 18.80 -14.96 14.05
C VAL A 386 17.38 -14.61 13.69
N PHE A 387 16.99 -13.35 13.85
CA PHE A 387 15.70 -12.87 13.35
C PHE A 387 15.88 -11.85 12.24
N VAL A 388 15.10 -12.02 11.18
CA VAL A 388 15.27 -11.35 9.89
C VAL A 388 13.99 -10.65 9.52
N MET A 389 14.05 -9.34 9.32
CA MET A 389 12.92 -8.48 8.93
C MET A 389 12.89 -8.32 7.41
N ASP A 390 11.80 -8.75 6.75
CA ASP A 390 11.59 -8.68 5.28
C ASP A 390 12.81 -9.16 4.45
N GLY A 391 13.57 -10.10 4.98
CA GLY A 391 14.77 -10.63 4.34
C GLY A 391 15.95 -9.65 4.24
N GLN A 392 16.00 -8.59 5.06
CA GLN A 392 16.97 -7.49 4.87
C GLN A 392 17.83 -7.15 6.09
N ILE A 393 17.25 -7.08 7.26
CA ILE A 393 17.93 -6.73 8.51
C ILE A 393 18.00 -8.00 9.35
N ASN A 394 19.21 -8.32 9.86
CA ASN A 394 19.46 -9.48 10.69
C ASN A 394 19.88 -9.02 12.08
N GLU A 395 19.28 -9.62 13.09
CA GLU A 395 19.64 -9.44 14.50
C GLU A 395 19.69 -10.80 15.19
N GLU A 396 20.35 -10.85 16.34
CA GLU A 396 20.52 -12.09 17.10
C GLU A 396 19.76 -11.99 18.43
N ALA A 397 19.24 -13.14 18.89
CA ALA A 397 18.62 -13.25 20.19
C ALA A 397 19.13 -14.52 20.89
N GLU A 398 19.38 -14.41 22.19
CA GLU A 398 19.89 -15.48 23.02
C GLU A 398 18.82 -16.12 23.92
N TYR A 399 19.26 -17.06 24.73
CA TYR A 399 18.41 -17.77 25.68
C TYR A 399 17.68 -16.83 26.66
N GLN A 400 16.37 -16.98 26.76
CA GLN A 400 15.43 -16.21 27.56
C GLN A 400 15.23 -14.74 27.16
N GLU A 401 15.90 -14.24 26.18
CA GLU A 401 15.58 -12.92 25.65
C GLU A 401 14.19 -12.92 25.00
N GLU A 402 13.52 -11.77 25.13
CA GLU A 402 12.17 -11.59 24.62
C GLU A 402 12.22 -10.83 23.29
N ILE A 403 11.74 -11.46 22.24
CA ILE A 403 11.45 -10.79 20.97
C ILE A 403 9.97 -10.46 20.99
N ARG A 404 9.63 -9.15 21.01
CA ARG A 404 8.25 -8.66 21.10
C ARG A 404 7.77 -8.14 19.77
N PHE A 405 6.54 -8.49 19.42
CA PHE A 405 5.91 -8.12 18.17
C PHE A 405 4.59 -7.41 18.43
N LYS A 406 4.40 -6.27 17.76
CA LYS A 406 3.17 -5.46 17.83
C LYS A 406 2.85 -4.85 16.48
N LYS A 407 1.63 -4.37 16.34
CA LYS A 407 1.22 -3.53 15.22
C LYS A 407 1.99 -2.22 15.24
N SER A 408 2.43 -1.78 14.08
CA SER A 408 3.01 -0.46 13.89
C SER A 408 1.94 0.62 13.85
N ASP A 409 2.22 1.78 14.42
CA ASP A 409 1.41 2.99 14.20
C ASP A 409 1.58 3.51 12.78
N GLN A 410 2.73 3.24 12.15
CA GLN A 410 2.99 3.58 10.74
C GLN A 410 2.43 2.52 9.80
N HIS A 411 2.01 2.98 8.61
CA HIS A 411 1.44 2.16 7.57
C HIS A 411 2.19 2.36 6.25
N VAL A 412 1.99 1.44 5.31
CA VAL A 412 2.40 1.63 3.92
C VAL A 412 1.16 1.84 3.08
N TYR A 413 1.19 2.85 2.23
CA TYR A 413 0.11 3.15 1.30
C TYR A 413 0.55 2.84 -0.12
N PHE A 414 -0.22 2.00 -0.81
CA PHE A 414 -0.03 1.74 -2.22
C PHE A 414 -1.02 2.53 -3.06
N ILE A 415 -0.53 3.20 -4.10
CA ILE A 415 -1.38 3.85 -5.09
C ILE A 415 -1.92 2.79 -6.03
N ARG A 416 -3.24 2.73 -6.16
CA ARG A 416 -3.97 1.81 -7.04
C ARG A 416 -4.94 2.60 -7.91
N ASN A 417 -4.99 2.29 -9.19
CA ASN A 417 -5.93 2.89 -10.14
C ASN A 417 -6.75 1.85 -10.90
N SER A 418 -6.67 0.60 -10.51
CA SER A 418 -7.49 -0.50 -11.00
C SER A 418 -7.88 -1.43 -9.87
N ASN A 419 -9.13 -1.90 -9.86
CA ASN A 419 -9.63 -2.89 -8.91
C ASN A 419 -9.16 -4.31 -9.30
N LYS A 420 -7.84 -4.52 -9.45
CA LYS A 420 -7.32 -5.88 -9.61
C LYS A 420 -7.59 -6.63 -8.30
N CYS A 421 -8.46 -7.62 -8.35
CA CYS A 421 -8.87 -8.40 -7.17
C CYS A 421 -7.68 -9.21 -6.64
N PHE A 422 -7.36 -9.08 -5.34
CA PHE A 422 -6.32 -9.83 -4.64
C PHE A 422 -6.44 -11.35 -4.91
N TYR A 423 -7.64 -11.91 -4.80
CA TYR A 423 -7.88 -13.35 -5.01
C TYR A 423 -7.62 -13.80 -6.44
N LYS A 424 -7.85 -12.94 -7.43
CA LYS A 424 -7.52 -13.24 -8.82
C LYS A 424 -6.00 -13.37 -8.99
N LYS A 425 -5.21 -12.45 -8.41
CA LYS A 425 -3.75 -12.52 -8.43
C LYS A 425 -3.22 -13.79 -7.76
N VAL A 426 -3.77 -14.11 -6.57
CA VAL A 426 -3.41 -15.34 -5.86
C VAL A 426 -3.66 -16.55 -6.77
N LYS A 427 -4.85 -16.63 -7.37
CA LYS A 427 -5.22 -17.74 -8.27
C LYS A 427 -4.29 -17.82 -9.49
N ASP A 428 -4.03 -16.69 -10.14
CA ASP A 428 -3.20 -16.65 -11.35
C ASP A 428 -1.78 -17.10 -11.00
N LYS A 429 -1.18 -16.61 -9.91
CA LYS A 429 0.16 -17.03 -9.47
C LYS A 429 0.27 -18.47 -9.00
N LEU A 430 -0.72 -19.00 -8.31
CA LEU A 430 -0.73 -20.40 -7.91
C LEU A 430 -0.88 -21.33 -9.12
N ASN A 431 -1.55 -20.89 -10.18
CA ASN A 431 -1.69 -21.67 -11.41
C ASN A 431 -0.46 -21.56 -12.34
N GLU A 432 0.27 -20.42 -12.35
CA GLU A 432 1.51 -20.26 -13.11
C GLU A 432 2.64 -21.17 -12.60
N GLY A 433 2.63 -21.57 -11.34
CA GLY A 433 3.56 -22.55 -10.76
C GLY A 433 3.34 -24.01 -11.18
N GLY A 434 2.28 -24.29 -11.92
CA GLY A 434 1.94 -25.64 -12.35
C GLY A 434 1.47 -25.69 -13.78
N ILE A 435 2.35 -25.58 -14.75
CA ILE A 435 2.27 -26.21 -16.08
C ILE A 435 3.30 -25.50 -17.00
N ASN A 436 4.54 -25.90 -16.91
CA ASN A 436 5.37 -26.10 -18.08
C ASN A 436 5.74 -27.60 -18.05
N ASN A 437 4.85 -28.43 -18.53
CA ASN A 437 5.11 -29.78 -19.00
C ASN A 437 4.85 -29.81 -20.50
#